data_8a669a71d77ff295fe89541764d0eddf
#
_entry.id   8a669a71d77ff295fe89541764d0eddf
#
_cell.length_a   1.000
_cell.length_b   1.000
_cell.length_c   1.000
_cell.angle_alpha   90.00
_cell.angle_beta   90.00
_cell.angle_gamma   90.00
#
_symmetry.space_group_name_H-M   'P 1'
#
loop_
_entity.id
_entity.type
_entity.pdbx_description
1 polymer ?
#
loop_
_entity_poly.entity_id
_entity_poly.type
_entity_poly.pdbx_seq_one_letter_code
_entity_poly.pdbx_strand_id
1 'polypeptide(L)'
;MLNSRFENSFRTNCLILIGEAYKWLKDTNNITVDWDEETISANIFTHIYENEKAIAWNINVSDECRLYHQAILNNKIRARSAFRIDLKLSTNWIKATKRVCYFVEAKNLIENNCTKQGRKSKLSAKKIQERYISTGIDHFILGDYPANGCMLGYIIEGTTTRIVENINEILFQKTRSNETLKKKELDIPYLEEAYISVHLNDYVLHHYFLQFSKPQNS
;
A
#
# COMPACT_ATOMS: atom_id res chain seq x y z
N MET A 1 -18.28 16.12 -13.23
CA MET A 1 -17.82 15.06 -14.16
C MET A 1 -16.37 15.20 -14.61
N LEU A 2 -15.80 16.39 -14.85
CA LEU A 2 -14.38 16.55 -15.23
C LEU A 2 -13.41 16.13 -14.13
N ASN A 3 -13.72 16.37 -12.85
CA ASN A 3 -12.85 16.01 -11.72
C ASN A 3 -12.66 14.48 -11.56
N SER A 4 -13.73 13.69 -11.77
CA SER A 4 -13.63 12.22 -11.56
C SER A 4 -12.78 11.52 -12.62
N ARG A 5 -12.82 11.98 -13.89
CA ARG A 5 -11.94 11.44 -14.95
C ARG A 5 -10.48 11.77 -14.70
N PHE A 6 -10.22 12.98 -14.25
CA PHE A 6 -8.88 13.43 -13.93
C PHE A 6 -8.29 12.65 -12.74
N GLU A 7 -9.04 12.50 -11.66
CA GLU A 7 -8.62 11.73 -10.48
C GLU A 7 -8.35 10.26 -10.81
N ASN A 8 -9.19 9.66 -11.67
CA ASN A 8 -8.98 8.31 -12.15
C ASN A 8 -7.72 8.19 -13.01
N SER A 9 -7.48 9.12 -13.95
CA SER A 9 -6.27 9.14 -14.76
C SER A 9 -5.02 9.32 -13.91
N PHE A 10 -5.06 10.24 -12.93
CA PHE A 10 -3.97 10.47 -12.01
C PHE A 10 -3.67 9.20 -11.18
N ARG A 11 -4.71 8.54 -10.62
CA ARG A 11 -4.55 7.27 -9.90
C ARG A 11 -3.94 6.19 -10.79
N THR A 12 -4.40 6.06 -12.03
CA THR A 12 -3.83 5.11 -13.00
C THR A 12 -2.35 5.38 -13.23
N ASN A 13 -1.95 6.62 -13.43
CA ASN A 13 -0.55 7.00 -13.60
C ASN A 13 0.28 6.69 -12.35
N CYS A 14 -0.23 6.95 -11.15
CA CYS A 14 0.43 6.56 -9.90
C CYS A 14 0.65 5.04 -9.82
N LEU A 15 -0.35 4.24 -10.20
CA LEU A 15 -0.25 2.78 -10.20
C LEU A 15 0.73 2.25 -11.24
N ILE A 16 0.80 2.87 -12.42
CA ILE A 16 1.82 2.53 -13.44
C ILE A 16 3.22 2.75 -12.86
N LEU A 17 3.47 3.89 -12.22
CA LEU A 17 4.77 4.19 -11.61
C LEU A 17 5.12 3.18 -10.50
N ILE A 18 4.16 2.80 -9.67
CA ILE A 18 4.35 1.77 -8.63
C ILE A 18 4.65 0.41 -9.27
N GLY A 19 3.94 0.03 -10.33
CA GLY A 19 4.17 -1.22 -11.06
C GLY A 19 5.56 -1.29 -11.70
N GLU A 20 6.02 -0.19 -12.31
CA GLU A 20 7.37 -0.10 -12.88
C GLU A 20 8.46 -0.18 -11.81
N ALA A 21 8.27 0.52 -10.69
CA ALA A 21 9.18 0.44 -9.55
C ALA A 21 9.25 -0.98 -8.97
N TYR A 22 8.10 -1.64 -8.83
CA TYR A 22 8.04 -3.04 -8.41
C TYR A 22 8.79 -3.97 -9.37
N LYS A 23 8.54 -3.85 -10.68
CA LYS A 23 9.20 -4.67 -11.70
C LYS A 23 10.72 -4.48 -11.65
N TRP A 24 11.18 -3.23 -11.61
CA TRP A 24 12.60 -2.91 -11.47
C TRP A 24 13.19 -3.51 -10.19
N LEU A 25 12.55 -3.31 -9.05
CA LEU A 25 13.05 -3.80 -7.76
C LEU A 25 13.14 -5.33 -7.73
N LYS A 26 12.14 -6.01 -8.30
CA LYS A 26 12.09 -7.48 -8.40
C LYS A 26 13.18 -8.04 -9.30
N ASP A 27 13.52 -7.33 -10.39
CA ASP A 27 14.54 -7.77 -11.34
C ASP A 27 15.96 -7.51 -10.85
N THR A 28 16.15 -6.44 -10.10
CA THR A 28 17.50 -6.00 -9.68
C THR A 28 17.91 -6.49 -8.30
N ASN A 29 16.95 -6.93 -7.48
CA ASN A 29 17.19 -7.32 -6.10
C ASN A 29 16.59 -8.69 -5.76
N ASN A 30 17.23 -9.38 -4.82
CA ASN A 30 16.69 -10.59 -4.22
C ASN A 30 16.03 -10.23 -2.89
N ILE A 31 14.76 -9.80 -2.95
CA ILE A 31 13.99 -9.44 -1.77
C ILE A 31 13.66 -10.71 -0.96
N THR A 32 14.01 -10.70 0.31
CA THR A 32 13.81 -11.80 1.25
C THR A 32 13.12 -11.32 2.52
N VAL A 33 12.83 -12.22 3.43
CA VAL A 33 12.27 -11.91 4.75
C VAL A 33 13.14 -10.99 5.60
N ASP A 34 14.41 -10.81 5.23
CA ASP A 34 15.33 -9.91 5.93
C ASP A 34 15.10 -8.43 5.60
N TRP A 35 14.46 -8.16 4.48
CA TRP A 35 14.09 -6.78 4.10
C TRP A 35 12.97 -6.27 4.99
N ASP A 36 13.13 -5.05 5.49
CA ASP A 36 12.04 -4.36 6.18
C ASP A 36 11.17 -3.56 5.19
N GLU A 37 10.02 -3.18 5.68
CA GLU A 37 8.99 -2.45 4.94
C GLU A 37 9.51 -1.08 4.45
N GLU A 38 10.24 -0.39 5.31
CA GLU A 38 10.82 0.93 5.03
C GLU A 38 11.85 0.84 3.90
N THR A 39 12.72 -0.18 3.90
CA THR A 39 13.72 -0.39 2.84
C THR A 39 13.07 -0.67 1.50
N ILE A 40 12.01 -1.48 1.44
CA ILE A 40 11.28 -1.74 0.19
C ILE A 40 10.61 -0.46 -0.31
N SER A 41 9.92 0.26 0.58
CA SER A 41 9.25 1.52 0.26
C SER A 41 10.22 2.60 -0.22
N ALA A 42 11.40 2.71 0.40
CA ALA A 42 12.45 3.65 -0.01
C ALA A 42 12.98 3.37 -1.42
N ASN A 43 13.13 2.09 -1.80
CA ASN A 43 13.54 1.71 -3.15
C ASN A 43 12.44 2.06 -4.18
N ILE A 44 11.17 1.77 -3.86
CA ILE A 44 10.04 2.16 -4.71
C ILE A 44 9.98 3.69 -4.85
N PHE A 45 10.12 4.42 -3.75
CA PHE A 45 10.17 5.89 -3.75
C PHE A 45 11.28 6.40 -4.68
N THR A 46 12.52 5.92 -4.52
CA THR A 46 13.67 6.37 -5.30
C THR A 46 13.45 6.13 -6.79
N HIS A 47 12.96 4.94 -7.16
CA HIS A 47 12.69 4.63 -8.56
C HIS A 47 11.60 5.53 -9.16
N ILE A 48 10.52 5.82 -8.41
CA ILE A 48 9.46 6.74 -8.87
C ILE A 48 10.01 8.17 -8.97
N TYR A 49 10.81 8.60 -8.00
CA TYR A 49 11.38 9.95 -7.97
C TYR A 49 12.27 10.25 -9.18
N GLU A 50 13.04 9.26 -9.64
CA GLU A 50 13.94 9.36 -10.78
C GLU A 50 13.27 9.00 -12.13
N ASN A 51 12.02 8.57 -12.12
CA ASN A 51 11.33 8.06 -13.31
C ASN A 51 10.95 9.20 -14.27
N GLU A 52 11.37 9.10 -15.53
CA GLU A 52 11.07 10.08 -16.58
C GLU A 52 9.56 10.30 -16.78
N LYS A 53 8.74 9.25 -16.63
CA LYS A 53 7.28 9.39 -16.71
C LYS A 53 6.70 10.20 -15.54
N ALA A 54 7.26 10.03 -14.33
CA ALA A 54 6.83 10.83 -13.18
C ALA A 54 7.10 12.32 -13.45
N ILE A 55 8.28 12.64 -13.99
CA ILE A 55 8.66 13.99 -14.40
C ILE A 55 7.72 14.52 -15.51
N ALA A 56 7.51 13.73 -16.57
CA ALA A 56 6.67 14.11 -17.71
C ALA A 56 5.20 14.30 -17.31
N TRP A 57 4.69 13.51 -16.38
CA TRP A 57 3.33 13.60 -15.86
C TRP A 57 3.18 14.60 -14.71
N ASN A 58 4.27 15.27 -14.32
CA ASN A 58 4.31 16.20 -13.18
C ASN A 58 3.78 15.54 -11.89
N ILE A 59 4.22 14.30 -11.62
CA ILE A 59 3.88 13.56 -10.42
C ILE A 59 5.07 13.61 -9.47
N ASN A 60 4.84 14.17 -8.29
CA ASN A 60 5.82 14.20 -7.21
C ASN A 60 5.51 13.07 -6.22
N VAL A 61 6.54 12.37 -5.76
CA VAL A 61 6.44 11.38 -4.70
C VAL A 61 7.10 11.91 -3.43
N SER A 62 6.56 11.54 -2.29
CA SER A 62 7.13 11.82 -0.96
C SER A 62 6.97 10.58 -0.11
N ASP A 63 7.96 10.26 0.70
CA ASP A 63 7.99 9.16 1.65
C ASP A 63 7.64 9.60 3.07
N GLU A 64 7.23 8.68 3.92
CA GLU A 64 6.93 8.87 5.35
C GLU A 64 6.17 10.18 5.68
N CYS A 65 5.19 10.52 4.87
CA CYS A 65 4.46 11.77 5.02
C CYS A 65 3.59 11.77 6.27
N ARG A 66 3.82 12.75 7.15
CA ARG A 66 2.92 13.00 8.30
C ARG A 66 1.59 13.58 7.84
N LEU A 67 0.52 13.01 8.35
CA LEU A 67 -0.84 13.45 8.07
C LEU A 67 -1.34 14.36 9.20
N TYR A 68 -1.33 15.67 8.95
CA TYR A 68 -1.80 16.65 9.93
C TYR A 68 -3.31 16.86 9.78
N HIS A 69 -4.08 16.29 10.69
CA HIS A 69 -5.52 16.51 10.75
C HIS A 69 -5.87 17.71 11.66
N GLN A 70 -7.13 18.14 11.60
CA GLN A 70 -7.58 19.39 12.26
C GLN A 70 -7.31 19.43 13.76
N ALA A 71 -7.35 18.29 14.47
CA ALA A 71 -7.08 18.24 15.90
C ALA A 71 -5.61 18.60 16.22
N ILE A 72 -4.66 18.26 15.33
CA ILE A 72 -3.25 18.65 15.44
C ILE A 72 -3.10 20.15 15.12
N LEU A 73 -3.71 20.61 14.02
CA LEU A 73 -3.65 22.02 13.63
C LEU A 73 -4.26 22.94 14.69
N ASN A 74 -5.27 22.46 15.41
CA ASN A 74 -5.90 23.18 16.53
C ASN A 74 -5.18 22.96 17.89
N ASN A 75 -3.99 22.38 17.88
CA ASN A 75 -3.16 22.10 19.07
C ASN A 75 -3.84 21.23 20.15
N LYS A 76 -4.83 20.42 19.76
CA LYS A 76 -5.50 19.45 20.65
C LYS A 76 -4.70 18.17 20.81
N ILE A 77 -3.89 17.81 19.81
CA ILE A 77 -3.02 16.64 19.80
C ILE A 77 -1.63 17.10 19.34
N ARG A 78 -0.58 16.51 19.90
CA ARG A 78 0.79 16.86 19.54
C ARG A 78 1.12 16.42 18.10
N ALA A 79 1.79 17.26 17.33
CA ALA A 79 2.19 16.97 15.93
C ALA A 79 3.02 15.68 15.77
N ARG A 80 3.80 15.30 16.80
CA ARG A 80 4.55 14.04 16.82
C ARG A 80 3.67 12.78 16.82
N SER A 81 2.40 12.91 17.20
CA SER A 81 1.41 11.83 17.20
C SER A 81 0.64 11.74 15.88
N ALA A 82 0.99 12.55 14.85
CA ALA A 82 0.40 12.45 13.54
C ALA A 82 0.70 11.07 12.92
N PHE A 83 -0.31 10.47 12.33
CA PHE A 83 -0.12 9.27 11.52
C PHE A 83 0.84 9.57 10.37
N ARG A 84 1.59 8.56 9.96
CA ARG A 84 2.45 8.61 8.78
C ARG A 84 1.88 7.67 7.75
N ILE A 85 2.00 8.04 6.50
CA ILE A 85 1.71 7.21 5.34
C ILE A 85 3.01 6.96 4.59
N ASP A 86 3.21 5.74 4.10
CA ASP A 86 4.51 5.34 3.55
C ASP A 86 4.86 6.12 2.29
N LEU A 87 3.91 6.24 1.34
CA LEU A 87 4.12 7.02 0.13
C LEU A 87 2.94 7.95 -0.14
N LYS A 88 3.26 9.14 -0.65
CA LYS A 88 2.28 10.10 -1.13
C LYS A 88 2.69 10.56 -2.52
N LEU A 89 1.87 10.28 -3.52
CA LEU A 89 2.01 10.80 -4.86
C LEU A 89 1.10 12.01 -5.02
N SER A 90 1.58 13.08 -5.63
CA SER A 90 0.80 14.32 -5.79
C SER A 90 1.14 15.03 -7.09
N THR A 91 0.18 15.78 -7.62
CA THR A 91 0.40 16.63 -8.80
C THR A 91 -0.21 18.00 -8.62
N ASN A 92 0.44 19.01 -9.21
CA ASN A 92 -0.03 20.39 -9.29
C ASN A 92 -0.44 20.69 -10.74
N TRP A 93 -1.48 20.07 -11.24
CA TRP A 93 -1.93 20.36 -12.60
C TRP A 93 -2.46 21.80 -12.74
N ILE A 94 -2.06 22.43 -13.83
CA ILE A 94 -2.06 23.88 -14.08
C ILE A 94 -3.41 24.62 -13.90
N LYS A 95 -4.52 23.90 -13.72
CA LYS A 95 -5.85 24.50 -13.51
C LYS A 95 -6.62 23.95 -12.31
N ALA A 96 -5.99 23.09 -11.51
CA ALA A 96 -6.64 22.56 -10.31
C ALA A 96 -6.49 23.55 -9.15
N THR A 97 -7.60 24.00 -8.61
CA THR A 97 -7.64 24.83 -7.40
C THR A 97 -7.18 24.06 -6.15
N LYS A 98 -7.03 22.74 -6.26
CA LYS A 98 -6.57 21.83 -5.19
C LYS A 98 -5.53 20.86 -5.72
N ARG A 99 -4.52 20.59 -4.89
CA ARG A 99 -3.55 19.52 -5.15
C ARG A 99 -4.26 18.15 -5.09
N VAL A 100 -4.10 17.34 -6.13
CA VAL A 100 -4.57 15.95 -6.13
C VAL A 100 -3.46 15.10 -5.53
N CYS A 101 -3.83 14.22 -4.60
CA CYS A 101 -2.89 13.31 -3.93
C CYS A 101 -3.43 11.88 -4.00
N TYR A 102 -2.53 10.91 -4.01
CA TYR A 102 -2.82 9.49 -3.83
C TYR A 102 -1.94 8.97 -2.70
N PHE A 103 -2.53 8.28 -1.74
CA PHE A 103 -1.89 7.86 -0.52
C PHE A 103 -1.70 6.34 -0.52
N VAL A 104 -0.53 5.89 -0.10
CA VAL A 104 -0.17 4.48 -0.14
C VAL A 104 0.38 4.08 1.22
N GLU A 105 -0.28 3.11 1.83
CA GLU A 105 0.20 2.42 3.02
C GLU A 105 0.72 1.05 2.63
N ALA A 106 1.91 0.71 3.06
CA ALA A 106 2.55 -0.56 2.72
C ALA A 106 2.70 -1.46 3.95
N LYS A 107 2.68 -2.77 3.74
CA LYS A 107 2.96 -3.75 4.78
C LYS A 107 3.69 -4.95 4.20
N ASN A 108 4.79 -5.35 4.85
CA ASN A 108 5.37 -6.66 4.60
C ASN A 108 4.40 -7.76 4.98
N LEU A 109 4.30 -8.80 4.14
CA LEU A 109 3.43 -9.94 4.35
C LEU A 109 4.19 -11.25 4.13
N ILE A 110 3.88 -12.22 4.95
CA ILE A 110 4.39 -13.59 4.89
C ILE A 110 3.24 -14.59 5.06
N GLU A 111 3.35 -15.73 4.41
CA GLU A 111 2.38 -16.83 4.51
C GLU A 111 2.64 -17.67 5.77
N ASN A 112 3.90 -18.01 6.02
CA ASN A 112 4.32 -18.89 7.10
C ASN A 112 5.22 -18.17 8.11
N ASN A 113 5.26 -18.70 9.35
CA ASN A 113 6.19 -18.21 10.33
C ASN A 113 7.63 -18.45 9.89
N CYS A 114 8.44 -17.41 9.84
CA CYS A 114 9.83 -17.48 9.42
C CYS A 114 10.76 -16.74 10.39
N THR A 115 12.07 -16.86 10.18
CA THR A 115 13.07 -16.20 11.01
C THR A 115 13.96 -15.35 10.11
N LYS A 116 14.19 -14.10 10.48
CA LYS A 116 15.17 -13.22 9.81
C LYS A 116 16.58 -13.74 10.09
N GLN A 117 17.47 -13.59 9.10
CA GLN A 117 18.87 -13.95 9.26
C GLN A 117 19.49 -13.20 10.45
N GLY A 118 20.22 -13.91 11.28
CA GLY A 118 20.86 -13.33 12.47
C GLY A 118 19.94 -12.99 13.65
N ARG A 119 18.62 -13.22 13.55
CA ARG A 119 17.68 -13.00 14.65
C ARG A 119 17.19 -14.32 15.25
N LYS A 120 17.04 -14.35 16.60
CA LYS A 120 16.51 -15.52 17.32
C LYS A 120 14.98 -15.57 17.33
N SER A 121 14.30 -14.42 17.17
CA SER A 121 12.85 -14.33 17.24
C SER A 121 12.21 -14.68 15.89
N LYS A 122 11.20 -15.54 15.93
CA LYS A 122 10.38 -15.84 14.75
C LYS A 122 9.43 -14.69 14.43
N LEU A 123 9.29 -14.39 13.15
CA LEU A 123 8.20 -13.58 12.63
C LEU A 123 6.93 -14.44 12.62
N SER A 124 5.85 -13.91 13.16
CA SER A 124 4.55 -14.58 13.15
C SER A 124 3.72 -14.09 11.96
N ALA A 125 3.42 -14.96 11.02
CA ALA A 125 2.58 -14.66 9.87
C ALA A 125 1.22 -14.08 10.32
N LYS A 126 0.57 -14.73 11.28
CA LYS A 126 -0.72 -14.26 11.82
C LYS A 126 -0.64 -12.82 12.35
N LYS A 127 0.39 -12.50 13.16
CA LYS A 127 0.55 -11.13 13.71
C LYS A 127 0.79 -10.09 12.62
N ILE A 128 1.55 -10.46 11.59
CA ILE A 128 1.84 -9.57 10.45
C ILE A 128 0.55 -9.31 9.66
N GLN A 129 -0.23 -10.34 9.38
CA GLN A 129 -1.52 -10.23 8.68
C GLN A 129 -2.57 -9.48 9.53
N GLU A 130 -2.58 -9.68 10.86
CA GLU A 130 -3.40 -8.88 11.78
C GLU A 130 -3.02 -7.39 11.76
N ARG A 131 -1.72 -7.06 11.64
CA ARG A 131 -1.26 -5.68 11.50
C ARG A 131 -1.67 -5.07 10.16
N TYR A 132 -1.67 -5.85 9.07
CA TYR A 132 -2.20 -5.37 7.78
C TYR A 132 -3.64 -4.87 7.92
N ILE A 133 -4.45 -5.52 8.76
CA ILE A 133 -5.82 -5.09 9.06
C ILE A 133 -5.78 -3.89 10.02
N SER A 134 -5.20 -4.04 11.22
CA SER A 134 -5.39 -3.10 12.33
C SER A 134 -4.61 -1.78 12.19
N THR A 135 -3.47 -1.78 11.50
CA THR A 135 -2.65 -0.58 11.27
C THR A 135 -2.57 -0.16 9.80
N GLY A 136 -3.29 -0.84 8.93
CA GLY A 136 -3.44 -0.52 7.53
C GLY A 136 -4.90 -0.25 7.20
N ILE A 137 -5.70 -1.31 6.98
CA ILE A 137 -7.12 -1.19 6.60
C ILE A 137 -7.89 -0.29 7.56
N ASP A 138 -7.76 -0.52 8.87
CA ASP A 138 -8.54 0.20 9.89
C ASP A 138 -8.23 1.70 9.91
N HIS A 139 -6.99 2.13 9.63
CA HIS A 139 -6.66 3.55 9.55
C HIS A 139 -7.36 4.27 8.38
N PHE A 140 -7.58 3.57 7.26
CA PHE A 140 -8.40 4.12 6.16
C PHE A 140 -9.87 4.20 6.55
N ILE A 141 -10.41 3.18 7.21
CA ILE A 141 -11.83 3.11 7.60
C ILE A 141 -12.17 4.15 8.68
N LEU A 142 -11.27 4.33 9.64
CA LEU A 142 -11.44 5.27 10.75
C LEU A 142 -11.19 6.74 10.32
N GLY A 143 -10.71 6.97 9.09
CA GLY A 143 -10.40 8.30 8.58
C GLY A 143 -9.09 8.88 9.10
N ASP A 144 -8.22 8.06 9.69
CA ASP A 144 -6.86 8.42 10.08
C ASP A 144 -6.00 8.68 8.84
N TYR A 145 -6.26 7.90 7.78
CA TYR A 145 -5.71 8.08 6.44
C TYR A 145 -6.75 8.67 5.48
N PRO A 146 -6.33 9.49 4.50
CA PRO A 146 -7.24 10.03 3.50
C PRO A 146 -7.86 8.92 2.64
N ALA A 147 -9.15 9.06 2.30
CA ALA A 147 -9.92 8.04 1.58
C ALA A 147 -9.40 7.72 0.16
N ASN A 148 -8.65 8.64 -0.46
CA ASN A 148 -8.09 8.45 -1.81
C ASN A 148 -6.71 7.79 -1.76
N GLY A 149 -6.66 6.57 -1.26
CA GLY A 149 -5.43 5.80 -1.11
C GLY A 149 -5.61 4.33 -1.41
N CYS A 150 -4.56 3.56 -1.15
CA CYS A 150 -4.54 2.10 -1.26
C CYS A 150 -3.61 1.47 -0.24
N MET A 151 -3.78 0.16 -0.09
CA MET A 151 -2.83 -0.72 0.60
C MET A 151 -1.88 -1.37 -0.41
N LEU A 152 -0.59 -1.39 -0.11
CA LEU A 152 0.38 -2.27 -0.75
C LEU A 152 0.75 -3.42 0.19
N GLY A 153 0.65 -4.66 -0.29
CA GLY A 153 1.17 -5.83 0.40
C GLY A 153 2.48 -6.29 -0.24
N TYR A 154 3.61 -6.19 0.45
CA TYR A 154 4.89 -6.73 -0.02
C TYR A 154 4.98 -8.20 0.38
N ILE A 155 4.75 -9.11 -0.58
CA ILE A 155 4.84 -10.55 -0.33
C ILE A 155 6.31 -10.97 -0.35
N ILE A 156 6.91 -11.04 0.81
CA ILE A 156 8.33 -11.39 0.98
C ILE A 156 8.55 -12.90 1.26
N GLU A 157 7.47 -13.62 1.61
CA GLU A 157 7.45 -15.07 1.78
C GLU A 157 6.06 -15.62 1.49
N GLY A 158 5.96 -16.77 0.80
CA GLY A 158 4.71 -17.42 0.44
C GLY A 158 4.06 -16.85 -0.83
N THR A 159 2.75 -16.96 -0.95
CA THR A 159 1.97 -16.59 -2.13
C THR A 159 0.86 -15.60 -1.78
N THR A 160 0.54 -14.71 -2.72
CA THR A 160 -0.55 -13.74 -2.55
C THR A 160 -1.87 -14.42 -2.22
N THR A 161 -2.20 -15.50 -2.94
CA THR A 161 -3.48 -16.22 -2.77
C THR A 161 -3.65 -16.70 -1.33
N ARG A 162 -2.64 -17.40 -0.78
CA ARG A 162 -2.70 -17.92 0.59
C ARG A 162 -2.75 -16.81 1.63
N ILE A 163 -1.99 -15.75 1.44
CA ILE A 163 -1.99 -14.59 2.35
C ILE A 163 -3.35 -13.91 2.36
N VAL A 164 -3.98 -13.73 1.19
CA VAL A 164 -5.34 -13.15 1.10
C VAL A 164 -6.37 -14.06 1.76
N GLU A 165 -6.30 -15.38 1.54
CA GLU A 165 -7.15 -16.35 2.23
C GLU A 165 -7.03 -16.23 3.76
N ASN A 166 -5.80 -16.16 4.28
CA ASN A 166 -5.55 -16.01 5.71
C ASN A 166 -6.06 -14.66 6.26
N ILE A 167 -5.87 -13.55 5.53
CA ILE A 167 -6.41 -12.24 5.92
C ILE A 167 -7.94 -12.30 5.97
N ASN A 168 -8.58 -12.94 4.99
CA ASN A 168 -10.03 -13.10 4.94
C ASN A 168 -10.54 -13.97 6.10
N GLU A 169 -9.81 -15.01 6.47
CA GLU A 169 -10.12 -15.83 7.65
C GLU A 169 -10.05 -15.01 8.94
N ILE A 170 -9.02 -14.18 9.10
CA ILE A 170 -8.90 -13.28 10.26
C ILE A 170 -10.08 -12.29 10.30
N LEU A 171 -10.47 -11.71 9.17
CA LEU A 171 -11.63 -10.83 9.08
C LEU A 171 -12.92 -11.56 9.47
N PHE A 172 -13.09 -12.79 8.99
CA PHE A 172 -14.24 -13.63 9.36
C PHE A 172 -14.28 -13.91 10.87
N GLN A 173 -13.15 -14.30 11.47
CA GLN A 173 -13.04 -14.54 12.91
C GLN A 173 -13.34 -13.29 13.75
N LYS A 174 -13.12 -12.10 13.19
CA LYS A 174 -13.42 -10.80 13.80
C LYS A 174 -14.86 -10.31 13.48
N THR A 175 -15.73 -11.15 12.96
CA THR A 175 -17.11 -10.80 12.53
C THR A 175 -17.18 -9.71 11.46
N ARG A 176 -16.14 -9.60 10.63
CA ARG A 176 -16.00 -8.63 9.52
C ARG A 176 -16.07 -9.31 8.15
N SER A 177 -16.89 -10.33 8.01
CA SER A 177 -17.00 -11.13 6.77
C SER A 177 -17.40 -10.32 5.53
N ASN A 178 -18.08 -9.20 5.71
CA ASN A 178 -18.47 -8.30 4.62
C ASN A 178 -17.28 -7.51 4.06
N GLU A 179 -16.17 -7.43 4.80
CA GLU A 179 -14.99 -6.65 4.45
C GLU A 179 -13.87 -7.50 3.84
N THR A 180 -14.18 -8.75 3.46
CA THR A 180 -13.20 -9.65 2.85
C THR A 180 -12.65 -9.10 1.53
N LEU A 181 -11.37 -9.36 1.31
CA LEU A 181 -10.67 -8.99 0.09
C LEU A 181 -11.16 -9.85 -1.08
N LYS A 182 -11.65 -9.22 -2.14
CA LYS A 182 -12.13 -9.87 -3.37
C LYS A 182 -11.23 -9.50 -4.53
N LYS A 183 -10.82 -10.48 -5.31
CA LYS A 183 -9.96 -10.25 -6.48
C LYS A 183 -10.65 -9.30 -7.46
N LYS A 184 -9.88 -8.40 -8.02
CA LYS A 184 -10.31 -7.42 -9.02
C LYS A 184 -9.37 -7.47 -10.21
N GLU A 185 -9.92 -7.56 -11.39
CA GLU A 185 -9.14 -7.37 -12.62
C GLU A 185 -8.65 -5.93 -12.71
N LEU A 186 -7.41 -5.78 -13.09
CA LEU A 186 -6.74 -4.50 -13.24
C LEU A 186 -5.83 -4.55 -14.47
N ASP A 187 -6.03 -3.61 -15.37
CA ASP A 187 -5.18 -3.44 -16.55
C ASP A 187 -4.10 -2.36 -16.27
N ILE A 188 -3.19 -2.70 -15.37
CA ILE A 188 -2.02 -1.87 -15.04
C ILE A 188 -0.77 -2.74 -15.16
N PRO A 189 0.23 -2.32 -15.95
CA PRO A 189 1.46 -3.08 -16.12
C PRO A 189 2.09 -3.47 -14.79
N TYR A 190 2.47 -4.75 -14.67
CA TYR A 190 3.15 -5.34 -13.51
C TYR A 190 2.36 -5.39 -12.18
N LEU A 191 1.10 -4.95 -12.15
CA LEU A 191 0.21 -5.06 -10.99
C LEU A 191 -0.90 -6.08 -11.26
N GLU A 192 -0.56 -7.38 -11.25
CA GLU A 192 -1.49 -8.47 -11.58
C GLU A 192 -2.38 -8.86 -10.38
N GLU A 193 -1.89 -8.67 -9.15
CA GLU A 193 -2.56 -9.07 -7.93
C GLU A 193 -3.26 -7.89 -7.26
N ALA A 194 -4.44 -7.55 -7.79
CA ALA A 194 -5.30 -6.50 -7.27
C ALA A 194 -6.55 -7.06 -6.60
N TYR A 195 -6.92 -6.47 -5.46
CA TYR A 195 -8.10 -6.83 -4.67
C TYR A 195 -8.82 -5.57 -4.21
N ILE A 196 -10.07 -5.73 -3.79
CA ILE A 196 -10.86 -4.68 -3.13
C ILE A 196 -11.50 -5.24 -1.87
N SER A 197 -11.69 -4.39 -0.88
CA SER A 197 -12.60 -4.61 0.24
C SER A 197 -13.63 -3.49 0.31
N VAL A 198 -14.85 -3.84 0.72
CA VAL A 198 -15.96 -2.90 0.83
C VAL A 198 -16.31 -2.73 2.31
N HIS A 199 -16.39 -1.49 2.74
CA HIS A 199 -16.59 -1.13 4.14
C HIS A 199 -17.88 -0.30 4.32
N LEU A 200 -18.12 0.17 5.52
CA LEU A 200 -19.27 1.03 5.83
C LEU A 200 -19.38 2.22 4.87
N ASN A 201 -20.62 2.61 4.55
CA ASN A 201 -20.93 3.69 3.59
C ASN A 201 -20.38 3.45 2.18
N ASP A 202 -20.31 2.18 1.75
CA ASP A 202 -19.82 1.76 0.44
C ASP A 202 -18.39 2.23 0.14
N TYR A 203 -17.59 2.48 1.17
CA TYR A 203 -16.20 2.83 1.00
C TYR A 203 -15.42 1.63 0.44
N VAL A 204 -14.78 1.80 -0.71
CA VAL A 204 -13.99 0.77 -1.37
C VAL A 204 -12.51 1.07 -1.17
N LEU A 205 -11.81 0.18 -0.47
CA LEU A 205 -10.36 0.22 -0.35
C LEU A 205 -9.74 -0.73 -1.39
N HIS A 206 -8.72 -0.23 -2.09
CA HIS A 206 -7.95 -0.99 -3.05
C HIS A 206 -6.70 -1.58 -2.41
N HIS A 207 -6.38 -2.83 -2.76
CA HIS A 207 -5.21 -3.56 -2.29
C HIS A 207 -4.43 -4.07 -3.49
N TYR A 208 -3.13 -3.79 -3.52
CA TYR A 208 -2.22 -4.30 -4.53
C TYR A 208 -1.13 -5.10 -3.86
N PHE A 209 -0.87 -6.31 -4.35
CA PHE A 209 0.13 -7.20 -3.77
C PHE A 209 1.32 -7.33 -4.72
N LEU A 210 2.50 -7.01 -4.22
CA LEU A 210 3.76 -7.07 -4.93
C LEU A 210 4.49 -8.34 -4.52
N GLN A 211 4.47 -9.35 -5.39
CA GLN A 211 5.00 -10.70 -5.14
C GLN A 211 6.52 -10.72 -5.34
N PHE A 212 7.30 -10.60 -4.29
CA PHE A 212 8.77 -10.70 -4.32
C PHE A 212 9.28 -12.12 -4.09
N SER A 213 8.58 -12.91 -3.26
CA SER A 213 8.94 -14.30 -3.04
C SER A 213 8.85 -15.10 -4.34
N LYS A 214 9.81 -15.97 -4.57
CA LYS A 214 9.76 -16.91 -5.69
C LYS A 214 8.73 -17.99 -5.38
N PRO A 215 7.92 -18.44 -6.36
CA PRO A 215 7.09 -19.61 -6.15
C PRO A 215 8.01 -20.75 -5.70
N GLN A 216 7.66 -21.41 -4.60
CA GLN A 216 8.33 -22.65 -4.25
C GLN A 216 7.97 -23.62 -5.35
N ASN A 217 8.98 -24.10 -6.10
CA ASN A 217 8.79 -25.19 -7.04
C ASN A 217 8.30 -26.39 -6.22
N SER A 218 7.03 -26.72 -6.42
CA SER A 218 6.39 -27.93 -5.92
C SER A 218 6.96 -29.16 -6.60
#